data_3d9e2792d3ba07c6b894d63d019491ea
#
_entry.id   3d9e2792d3ba07c6b894d63d019491ea
#
_cell.length_a   1.000
_cell.length_b   1.000
_cell.length_c   1.000
_cell.angle_alpha   90.00
_cell.angle_beta   90.00
_cell.angle_gamma   90.00
#
_symmetry.space_group_name_H-M   'P 1'
#
loop_
_entity.id
_entity.type
_entity.pdbx_description
1 polymer ?
#
loop_
_entity_poly.entity_id
_entity_poly.type
_entity_poly.pdbx_seq_one_letter_code
_entity_poly.pdbx_strand_id
1 'polypeptide(L)'
;MPGFYDLFRPLIFKADPETAHQLTLKALKSGLLPPCATIQDQALEVKLWGLKFPNPIGLSAGFDKNAEVIGPAFKMGFGFVEAGTVTPKPQPGNPRPRVFRDPKTESVINRLGFPSEGMNAFKSNLESFLDSRHRPPGVLGINIGMNKNQSEPAKDYTALINMLGPMADYITINISSPNTPGLRDLQKREPLLELLAAVMNERKKSCGDHPPPLLVKLAPDLAEDQQEEIAKTILEAGIDGIILSNTTLDRPDSLPGDFAAEKGGLSGQPLAAKSTAIIGNFYQLTGGKLPIIGVGGI
;
A
#
# COMPACT_ATOMS: atom_id res chain seq x y z
N MET A 1 17.90 6.96 -25.43
CA MET A 1 17.26 5.91 -26.23
C MET A 1 15.92 5.60 -25.58
N PRO A 2 14.81 5.47 -26.31
CA PRO A 2 13.55 5.03 -25.70
C PRO A 2 13.80 3.66 -25.06
N GLY A 3 13.31 3.50 -23.82
CA GLY A 3 13.45 2.24 -23.09
C GLY A 3 12.60 1.13 -23.73
N PHE A 4 12.91 -0.12 -23.42
CA PHE A 4 12.14 -1.28 -23.89
C PHE A 4 10.63 -1.12 -23.60
N TYR A 5 10.29 -0.49 -22.47
CA TYR A 5 8.92 -0.16 -22.11
C TYR A 5 8.24 0.79 -23.09
N ASP A 6 8.92 1.84 -23.56
CA ASP A 6 8.34 2.84 -24.46
C ASP A 6 7.89 2.24 -25.79
N LEU A 7 8.61 1.21 -26.25
CA LEU A 7 8.28 0.48 -27.47
C LEU A 7 6.99 -0.35 -27.33
N PHE A 8 6.79 -0.97 -26.18
CA PHE A 8 5.64 -1.85 -25.92
C PHE A 8 4.45 -1.14 -25.26
N ARG A 9 4.66 0.04 -24.68
CA ARG A 9 3.62 0.83 -24.03
C ARG A 9 2.34 1.00 -24.86
N PRO A 10 2.38 1.36 -26.17
CA PRO A 10 1.17 1.52 -26.97
C PRO A 10 0.34 0.23 -27.09
N LEU A 11 0.99 -0.92 -27.11
CA LEU A 11 0.34 -2.23 -27.15
C LEU A 11 -0.29 -2.60 -25.80
N ILE A 12 0.46 -2.43 -24.71
CA ILE A 12 0.01 -2.68 -23.34
C ILE A 12 -1.21 -1.80 -23.01
N PHE A 13 -1.22 -0.56 -23.52
CA PHE A 13 -2.32 0.37 -23.28
C PHE A 13 -3.59 0.09 -24.09
N LYS A 14 -3.56 -0.80 -25.08
CA LYS A 14 -4.78 -1.30 -25.74
C LYS A 14 -5.49 -2.40 -24.95
N ALA A 15 -4.77 -3.10 -24.07
CA ALA A 15 -5.36 -4.11 -23.21
C ALA A 15 -6.19 -3.47 -22.08
N ASP A 16 -7.17 -4.20 -21.57
CA ASP A 16 -7.86 -3.82 -20.33
C ASP A 16 -6.84 -3.61 -19.20
N PRO A 17 -6.97 -2.54 -18.36
CA PRO A 17 -5.97 -2.21 -17.36
C PRO A 17 -5.70 -3.31 -16.34
N GLU A 18 -6.73 -4.03 -15.89
CA GLU A 18 -6.56 -5.12 -14.94
C GLU A 18 -5.90 -6.34 -15.59
N THR A 19 -6.24 -6.62 -16.86
CA THR A 19 -5.59 -7.66 -17.66
C THR A 19 -4.11 -7.33 -17.88
N ALA A 20 -3.77 -6.08 -18.22
CA ALA A 20 -2.38 -5.63 -18.38
C ALA A 20 -1.59 -5.80 -17.08
N HIS A 21 -2.18 -5.47 -15.91
CA HIS A 21 -1.58 -5.71 -14.61
C HIS A 21 -1.30 -7.19 -14.35
N GLN A 22 -2.27 -8.07 -14.61
CA GLN A 22 -2.09 -9.52 -14.44
C GLN A 22 -0.99 -10.09 -15.36
N LEU A 23 -0.91 -9.61 -16.61
CA LEU A 23 0.15 -10.00 -17.54
C LEU A 23 1.53 -9.55 -17.02
N THR A 24 1.60 -8.35 -16.45
CA THR A 24 2.84 -7.84 -15.83
C THR A 24 3.29 -8.70 -14.65
N LEU A 25 2.37 -9.10 -13.75
CA LEU A 25 2.70 -10.01 -12.66
C LEU A 25 3.22 -11.37 -13.18
N LYS A 26 2.57 -11.93 -14.20
CA LYS A 26 3.02 -13.18 -14.83
C LYS A 26 4.41 -13.04 -15.45
N ALA A 27 4.68 -11.94 -16.14
CA ALA A 27 5.99 -11.65 -16.73
C ALA A 27 7.09 -11.51 -15.66
N LEU A 28 6.80 -10.81 -14.56
CA LEU A 28 7.71 -10.70 -13.43
C LEU A 28 7.99 -12.07 -12.78
N LYS A 29 6.93 -12.86 -12.56
CA LYS A 29 7.03 -14.19 -11.94
C LYS A 29 7.81 -15.20 -12.82
N SER A 30 7.73 -15.07 -14.13
CA SER A 30 8.46 -15.94 -15.07
C SER A 30 9.98 -15.69 -15.11
N GLY A 31 10.44 -14.57 -14.55
CA GLY A 31 11.85 -14.17 -14.59
C GLY A 31 12.35 -13.71 -15.97
N LEU A 32 11.44 -13.53 -16.94
CA LEU A 32 11.80 -13.10 -18.29
C LEU A 32 12.15 -11.60 -18.39
N LEU A 33 11.76 -10.80 -17.39
CA LEU A 33 12.12 -9.40 -17.38
C LEU A 33 13.54 -9.24 -16.84
N PRO A 34 14.42 -8.51 -17.58
CA PRO A 34 15.76 -8.27 -17.10
C PRO A 34 15.72 -7.44 -15.81
N PRO A 35 16.63 -7.71 -14.85
CA PRO A 35 16.75 -6.86 -13.68
C PRO A 35 17.16 -5.45 -14.10
N CYS A 36 16.63 -4.44 -13.41
CA CYS A 36 17.11 -3.08 -13.57
C CYS A 36 18.49 -2.94 -12.92
N ALA A 37 19.34 -2.07 -13.46
CA ALA A 37 20.58 -1.71 -12.79
C ALA A 37 20.23 -1.06 -11.44
N THR A 38 20.58 -1.73 -10.36
CA THR A 38 20.36 -1.19 -9.01
C THR A 38 21.42 -0.12 -8.75
N ILE A 39 20.98 1.10 -8.49
CA ILE A 39 21.89 2.17 -8.07
C ILE A 39 22.22 1.87 -6.61
N GLN A 40 23.48 1.48 -6.37
CA GLN A 40 24.01 1.28 -5.02
C GLN A 40 24.82 2.54 -4.64
N ASP A 41 24.14 3.46 -3.96
CA ASP A 41 24.77 4.68 -3.42
C ASP A 41 24.40 4.81 -1.94
N GLN A 42 25.41 4.89 -1.07
CA GLN A 42 25.20 5.08 0.36
C GLN A 42 24.46 6.37 0.69
N ALA A 43 24.53 7.39 -0.18
CA ALA A 43 23.77 8.62 -0.01
C ALA A 43 22.25 8.44 -0.15
N LEU A 44 21.80 7.37 -0.80
CA LEU A 44 20.39 7.01 -0.95
C LEU A 44 19.87 6.12 0.21
N GLU A 45 20.76 5.63 1.05
CA GLU A 45 20.41 4.74 2.16
C GLU A 45 19.62 5.48 3.23
N VAL A 46 18.49 4.92 3.63
CA VAL A 46 17.68 5.44 4.73
C VAL A 46 17.68 4.43 5.88
N LYS A 47 17.96 4.90 7.09
CA LYS A 47 17.86 4.10 8.32
C LYS A 47 16.66 4.56 9.12
N LEU A 48 15.72 3.65 9.34
CA LEU A 48 14.48 3.95 10.03
C LEU A 48 14.00 2.69 10.76
N TRP A 49 13.49 2.82 11.98
CA TRP A 49 12.98 1.70 12.80
C TRP A 49 13.99 0.55 13.03
N GLY A 50 15.28 0.84 12.98
CA GLY A 50 16.32 -0.20 13.00
C GLY A 50 16.49 -0.94 11.67
N LEU A 51 15.68 -0.62 10.67
CA LEU A 51 15.74 -1.18 9.31
C LEU A 51 16.65 -0.33 8.41
N LYS A 52 17.24 -0.99 7.42
CA LYS A 52 18.08 -0.39 6.42
C LYS A 52 17.41 -0.46 5.05
N PHE A 53 16.94 0.68 4.55
CA PHE A 53 16.38 0.83 3.22
C PHE A 53 17.52 1.17 2.23
N PRO A 54 17.78 0.34 1.22
CA PRO A 54 18.88 0.60 0.26
C PRO A 54 18.73 1.92 -0.51
N ASN A 55 17.48 2.34 -0.74
CA ASN A 55 17.11 3.63 -1.31
C ASN A 55 15.67 4.00 -0.87
N PRO A 56 15.26 5.28 -1.03
CA PRO A 56 13.96 5.76 -0.55
C PRO A 56 12.78 5.43 -1.46
N ILE A 57 13.00 4.74 -2.59
CA ILE A 57 11.94 4.44 -3.56
C ILE A 57 11.37 3.05 -3.28
N GLY A 58 10.05 3.00 -3.07
CA GLY A 58 9.35 1.75 -2.78
C GLY A 58 8.20 1.46 -3.75
N LEU A 59 7.83 0.19 -3.82
CA LEU A 59 6.63 -0.26 -4.51
C LEU A 59 5.47 -0.31 -3.50
N SER A 60 4.43 0.49 -3.73
CA SER A 60 3.30 0.58 -2.82
C SER A 60 2.36 -0.63 -2.91
N ALA A 61 1.62 -0.88 -1.82
CA ALA A 61 0.54 -1.87 -1.80
C ALA A 61 -0.48 -1.65 -2.90
N GLY A 62 -1.03 -2.75 -3.40
CA GLY A 62 -2.00 -2.77 -4.51
C GLY A 62 -1.43 -3.26 -5.82
N PHE A 63 -0.11 -3.26 -5.99
CA PHE A 63 0.54 -3.89 -7.15
C PHE A 63 0.64 -5.41 -6.93
N ASP A 64 1.34 -5.86 -5.92
CA ASP A 64 1.44 -7.29 -5.54
C ASP A 64 0.50 -7.61 -4.38
N LYS A 65 -0.74 -7.95 -4.71
CA LYS A 65 -1.79 -8.15 -3.69
C LYS A 65 -1.68 -9.47 -2.93
N ASN A 66 -0.99 -10.46 -3.51
CA ASN A 66 -0.91 -11.81 -2.98
C ASN A 66 0.53 -12.26 -2.67
N ALA A 67 1.49 -11.33 -2.64
CA ALA A 67 2.91 -11.62 -2.40
C ALA A 67 3.56 -12.56 -3.44
N GLU A 68 3.18 -12.43 -4.71
CA GLU A 68 3.63 -13.32 -5.79
C GLU A 68 4.94 -12.88 -6.45
N VAL A 69 5.27 -11.57 -6.38
CA VAL A 69 6.39 -10.98 -7.15
C VAL A 69 7.32 -10.10 -6.30
N ILE A 70 7.39 -10.32 -4.99
CA ILE A 70 8.25 -9.54 -4.07
C ILE A 70 9.72 -9.56 -4.54
N GLY A 71 10.27 -10.75 -4.77
CA GLY A 71 11.66 -10.91 -5.22
C GLY A 71 11.94 -10.23 -6.57
N PRO A 72 11.12 -10.47 -7.60
CA PRO A 72 11.18 -9.72 -8.85
C PRO A 72 11.09 -8.20 -8.68
N ALA A 73 10.23 -7.69 -7.79
CA ALA A 73 10.11 -6.25 -7.53
C ALA A 73 11.40 -5.69 -6.94
N PHE A 74 12.04 -6.34 -5.99
CA PHE A 74 13.37 -5.93 -5.51
C PHE A 74 14.42 -5.92 -6.62
N LYS A 75 14.39 -6.89 -7.53
CA LYS A 75 15.30 -6.91 -8.71
C LYS A 75 15.05 -5.76 -9.69
N MET A 76 13.90 -5.11 -9.63
CA MET A 76 13.62 -3.87 -10.37
C MET A 76 14.24 -2.62 -9.71
N GLY A 77 14.90 -2.75 -8.57
CA GLY A 77 15.61 -1.67 -7.91
C GLY A 77 14.88 -0.98 -6.76
N PHE A 78 13.69 -1.44 -6.39
CA PHE A 78 12.99 -0.88 -5.23
C PHE A 78 13.74 -1.15 -3.94
N GLY A 79 13.93 -0.12 -3.09
CA GLY A 79 14.53 -0.23 -1.77
C GLY A 79 13.61 -0.89 -0.74
N PHE A 80 12.29 -0.80 -0.97
CA PHE A 80 11.28 -1.50 -0.19
C PHE A 80 10.06 -1.87 -1.06
N VAL A 81 9.33 -2.89 -0.64
CA VAL A 81 8.14 -3.39 -1.32
C VAL A 81 7.06 -3.61 -0.28
N GLU A 82 5.89 -3.03 -0.50
CA GLU A 82 4.70 -3.27 0.31
C GLU A 82 3.75 -4.21 -0.44
N ALA A 83 3.67 -5.47 0.00
CA ALA A 83 2.75 -6.47 -0.56
C ALA A 83 1.37 -6.40 0.11
N GLY A 84 0.32 -6.64 -0.63
CA GLY A 84 -1.07 -6.56 -0.16
C GLY A 84 -1.88 -5.52 -0.97
N THR A 85 -3.08 -5.16 -0.53
CA THR A 85 -3.72 -5.44 0.77
C THR A 85 -4.23 -6.88 0.79
N VAL A 86 -3.83 -7.63 1.80
CA VAL A 86 -4.33 -8.97 2.06
C VAL A 86 -5.49 -8.93 3.04
N THR A 87 -6.47 -9.81 2.86
CA THR A 87 -7.60 -10.02 3.78
C THR A 87 -7.57 -11.43 4.35
N PRO A 88 -8.15 -11.70 5.56
CA PRO A 88 -8.13 -13.04 6.14
C PRO A 88 -8.71 -14.11 5.24
N LYS A 89 -9.89 -13.86 4.68
CA LYS A 89 -10.56 -14.79 3.76
C LYS A 89 -10.38 -14.34 2.32
N PRO A 90 -10.36 -15.27 1.35
CA PRO A 90 -10.42 -14.92 -0.06
C PRO A 90 -11.67 -14.09 -0.37
N GLN A 91 -11.52 -13.07 -1.23
CA GLN A 91 -12.64 -12.31 -1.76
C GLN A 91 -12.34 -11.79 -3.17
N PRO A 92 -13.36 -11.77 -4.07
CA PRO A 92 -13.16 -11.38 -5.47
C PRO A 92 -12.96 -9.87 -5.65
N GLY A 93 -13.28 -9.06 -4.65
CA GLY A 93 -13.40 -7.61 -4.78
C GLY A 93 -14.70 -7.19 -5.46
N ASN A 94 -14.74 -5.96 -5.98
CA ASN A 94 -15.91 -5.41 -6.65
C ASN A 94 -16.06 -5.95 -8.08
N PRO A 95 -17.27 -5.87 -8.71
CA PRO A 95 -17.48 -6.27 -10.10
C PRO A 95 -16.59 -5.51 -11.08
N ARG A 96 -16.25 -6.17 -12.18
CA ARG A 96 -15.54 -5.57 -13.33
C ARG A 96 -16.52 -4.89 -14.31
N PRO A 97 -16.07 -3.85 -15.05
CA PRO A 97 -14.75 -3.21 -15.03
C PRO A 97 -14.57 -2.37 -13.76
N ARG A 98 -13.37 -2.35 -13.23
CA ARG A 98 -13.07 -1.71 -11.94
C ARG A 98 -11.72 -1.00 -11.86
N VAL A 99 -11.00 -0.94 -12.99
CA VAL A 99 -9.76 -0.16 -13.15
C VAL A 99 -9.85 0.59 -14.47
N PHE A 100 -9.64 1.89 -14.42
CA PHE A 100 -9.69 2.81 -15.55
C PHE A 100 -8.41 3.63 -15.56
N ARG A 101 -7.89 3.94 -16.74
CA ARG A 101 -6.68 4.77 -16.88
C ARG A 101 -6.88 5.80 -17.96
N ASP A 102 -6.37 6.99 -17.74
CA ASP A 102 -6.23 8.01 -18.75
C ASP A 102 -4.75 8.38 -18.93
N PRO A 103 -4.15 7.99 -20.09
CA PRO A 103 -2.75 8.29 -20.35
C PRO A 103 -2.43 9.78 -20.53
N LYS A 104 -3.42 10.60 -20.89
CA LYS A 104 -3.21 12.04 -21.12
C LYS A 104 -3.03 12.82 -19.83
N THR A 105 -3.77 12.44 -18.81
CA THR A 105 -3.68 13.03 -17.47
C THR A 105 -2.82 12.20 -16.52
N GLU A 106 -2.17 11.15 -17.03
CA GLU A 106 -1.33 10.22 -16.24
C GLU A 106 -2.03 9.74 -14.98
N SER A 107 -3.30 9.33 -15.13
CA SER A 107 -4.16 9.02 -14.01
C SER A 107 -4.81 7.64 -14.11
N VAL A 108 -5.19 7.12 -12.94
CA VAL A 108 -5.91 5.85 -12.78
C VAL A 108 -7.04 6.02 -11.80
N ILE A 109 -8.24 5.56 -12.16
CA ILE A 109 -9.35 5.38 -11.22
C ILE A 109 -9.52 3.88 -10.97
N ASN A 110 -9.65 3.50 -9.70
CA ASN A 110 -9.92 2.12 -9.34
C ASN A 110 -11.03 2.00 -8.29
N ARG A 111 -11.81 0.92 -8.40
CA ARG A 111 -12.79 0.46 -7.41
C ARG A 111 -12.61 -1.03 -7.10
N LEU A 112 -11.38 -1.42 -6.84
CA LEU A 112 -11.01 -2.84 -6.71
C LEU A 112 -11.70 -3.55 -5.55
N GLY A 113 -11.84 -2.92 -4.37
CA GLY A 113 -12.51 -3.51 -3.20
C GLY A 113 -11.76 -4.70 -2.59
N PHE A 114 -10.43 -4.58 -2.50
CA PHE A 114 -9.51 -5.59 -1.92
C PHE A 114 -9.68 -7.00 -2.49
N PRO A 115 -9.53 -7.23 -3.81
CA PRO A 115 -9.44 -8.59 -4.31
C PRO A 115 -8.22 -9.28 -3.68
N SER A 116 -8.43 -10.43 -3.06
CA SER A 116 -7.41 -11.15 -2.28
C SER A 116 -7.66 -12.64 -2.37
N GLU A 117 -6.59 -13.43 -2.42
CA GLU A 117 -6.66 -14.89 -2.31
C GLU A 117 -6.68 -15.37 -0.85
N GLY A 118 -6.68 -14.43 0.10
CA GLY A 118 -6.73 -14.68 1.53
C GLY A 118 -5.35 -14.91 2.14
N MET A 119 -5.32 -14.85 3.47
CA MET A 119 -4.06 -14.87 4.24
C MET A 119 -3.26 -16.17 4.08
N ASN A 120 -3.90 -17.32 3.85
CA ASN A 120 -3.18 -18.58 3.70
C ASN A 120 -2.39 -18.65 2.38
N ALA A 121 -3.00 -18.23 1.26
CA ALA A 121 -2.32 -18.14 -0.02
C ALA A 121 -1.19 -17.10 0.02
N PHE A 122 -1.47 -15.93 0.62
CA PHE A 122 -0.48 -14.88 0.83
C PHE A 122 0.72 -15.39 1.64
N LYS A 123 0.47 -16.09 2.76
CA LYS A 123 1.51 -16.70 3.61
C LYS A 123 2.38 -17.67 2.82
N SER A 124 1.77 -18.58 2.05
CA SER A 124 2.51 -19.56 1.25
C SER A 124 3.44 -18.91 0.22
N ASN A 125 2.97 -17.85 -0.46
CA ASN A 125 3.79 -17.09 -1.39
C ASN A 125 4.93 -16.35 -0.67
N LEU A 126 4.64 -15.80 0.50
CA LEU A 126 5.61 -15.09 1.33
C LEU A 126 6.69 -16.02 1.85
N GLU A 127 6.33 -17.22 2.35
CA GLU A 127 7.27 -18.27 2.77
C GLU A 127 8.20 -18.65 1.61
N SER A 128 7.64 -18.85 0.42
CA SER A 128 8.44 -19.16 -0.77
C SER A 128 9.47 -18.09 -1.12
N PHE A 129 9.14 -16.80 -0.87
CA PHE A 129 10.08 -15.69 -1.02
C PHE A 129 11.14 -15.69 0.09
N LEU A 130 10.73 -15.85 1.35
CA LEU A 130 11.62 -15.78 2.51
C LEU A 130 12.64 -16.93 2.54
N ASP A 131 12.24 -18.12 2.10
CA ASP A 131 13.10 -19.32 2.02
C ASP A 131 14.06 -19.30 0.82
N SER A 132 13.91 -18.31 -0.06
CA SER A 132 14.79 -18.19 -1.23
C SER A 132 16.24 -17.91 -0.82
N ARG A 133 17.17 -18.78 -1.26
CA ARG A 133 18.63 -18.63 -1.03
C ARG A 133 19.23 -17.34 -1.61
N HIS A 134 18.53 -16.71 -2.56
CA HIS A 134 18.97 -15.50 -3.28
C HIS A 134 17.98 -14.35 -3.06
N ARG A 135 17.53 -14.17 -1.81
CA ARG A 135 16.67 -13.04 -1.45
C ARG A 135 17.40 -11.71 -1.75
N PRO A 136 16.88 -10.86 -2.65
CA PRO A 136 17.45 -9.54 -2.87
C PRO A 136 17.38 -8.68 -1.59
N PRO A 137 18.32 -7.75 -1.37
CA PRO A 137 18.24 -6.82 -0.25
C PRO A 137 17.06 -5.86 -0.42
N GLY A 138 16.43 -5.50 0.68
CA GLY A 138 15.30 -4.56 0.72
C GLY A 138 14.42 -4.82 1.91
N VAL A 139 13.51 -3.88 2.18
CA VAL A 139 12.57 -3.92 3.31
C VAL A 139 11.20 -4.35 2.82
N LEU A 140 10.61 -5.35 3.47
CA LEU A 140 9.31 -5.89 3.12
C LEU A 140 8.22 -5.40 4.07
N GLY A 141 7.29 -4.61 3.54
CA GLY A 141 6.05 -4.25 4.21
C GLY A 141 4.91 -5.19 3.87
N ILE A 142 4.06 -5.48 4.83
CA ILE A 142 2.81 -6.22 4.62
C ILE A 142 1.64 -5.30 4.91
N ASN A 143 0.83 -5.05 3.88
CA ASN A 143 -0.39 -4.24 3.96
C ASN A 143 -1.60 -5.14 4.25
N ILE A 144 -2.27 -4.90 5.36
CA ILE A 144 -3.38 -5.71 5.83
C ILE A 144 -4.69 -4.93 5.83
N GLY A 145 -5.79 -5.63 5.57
CA GLY A 145 -7.13 -5.04 5.53
C GLY A 145 -8.21 -6.03 5.87
N MET A 146 -9.41 -5.53 6.19
CA MET A 146 -10.55 -6.38 6.54
C MET A 146 -11.31 -6.90 5.31
N ASN A 147 -11.98 -8.03 5.47
CA ASN A 147 -12.95 -8.51 4.51
C ASN A 147 -14.17 -7.57 4.42
N LYS A 148 -14.77 -7.49 3.24
CA LYS A 148 -15.90 -6.58 2.96
C LYS A 148 -17.11 -6.79 3.89
N ASN A 149 -17.37 -8.05 4.27
CA ASN A 149 -18.52 -8.43 5.08
C ASN A 149 -18.18 -8.60 6.56
N GLN A 150 -17.05 -8.04 7.02
CA GLN A 150 -16.66 -8.09 8.43
C GLN A 150 -17.33 -6.96 9.21
N SER A 151 -18.04 -7.32 10.28
CA SER A 151 -18.70 -6.37 11.20
C SER A 151 -17.82 -5.95 12.37
N GLU A 152 -16.78 -6.73 12.67
CA GLU A 152 -15.84 -6.50 13.77
C GLU A 152 -14.41 -6.36 13.20
N PRO A 153 -14.03 -5.17 12.71
CA PRO A 153 -12.76 -4.96 12.01
C PRO A 153 -11.53 -5.50 12.73
N ALA A 154 -11.46 -5.28 14.06
CA ALA A 154 -10.31 -5.71 14.86
C ALA A 154 -10.01 -7.21 14.76
N LYS A 155 -11.03 -8.07 14.56
CA LYS A 155 -10.83 -9.51 14.38
C LYS A 155 -10.01 -9.85 13.16
N ASP A 156 -10.25 -9.16 12.05
CA ASP A 156 -9.53 -9.40 10.79
C ASP A 156 -8.09 -8.90 10.89
N TYR A 157 -7.88 -7.69 11.41
CA TYR A 157 -6.54 -7.12 11.54
C TYR A 157 -5.68 -7.92 12.53
N THR A 158 -6.23 -8.32 13.68
CA THR A 158 -5.49 -9.15 14.65
C THR A 158 -5.15 -10.53 14.11
N ALA A 159 -6.06 -11.18 13.39
CA ALA A 159 -5.79 -12.47 12.73
C ALA A 159 -4.64 -12.37 11.71
N LEU A 160 -4.61 -11.28 10.92
CA LEU A 160 -3.54 -11.03 9.96
C LEU A 160 -2.21 -10.74 10.64
N ILE A 161 -2.20 -9.95 11.72
CA ILE A 161 -0.99 -9.70 12.51
C ILE A 161 -0.45 -10.98 13.14
N ASN A 162 -1.34 -11.80 13.71
CA ASN A 162 -0.95 -13.08 14.29
C ASN A 162 -0.23 -13.99 13.29
N MET A 163 -0.77 -14.09 12.08
CA MET A 163 -0.24 -14.99 11.05
C MET A 163 0.96 -14.43 10.31
N LEU A 164 0.93 -13.15 9.93
CA LEU A 164 1.87 -12.55 8.99
C LEU A 164 2.86 -11.59 9.66
N GLY A 165 2.55 -11.10 10.85
CA GLY A 165 3.38 -10.16 11.57
C GLY A 165 4.82 -10.63 11.79
N PRO A 166 5.06 -11.89 12.23
CA PRO A 166 6.42 -12.40 12.41
C PRO A 166 7.26 -12.50 11.12
N MET A 167 6.63 -12.33 9.95
CA MET A 167 7.26 -12.46 8.63
C MET A 167 7.51 -11.11 7.95
N ALA A 168 7.06 -10.01 8.55
CA ALA A 168 7.15 -8.67 8.00
C ALA A 168 8.34 -7.90 8.57
N ASP A 169 8.98 -7.05 7.76
CA ASP A 169 9.90 -6.04 8.26
C ASP A 169 9.12 -4.82 8.81
N TYR A 170 7.93 -4.51 8.27
CA TYR A 170 6.92 -3.61 8.86
C TYR A 170 5.50 -4.00 8.46
N ILE A 171 4.50 -3.56 9.22
CA ILE A 171 3.08 -3.83 8.96
C ILE A 171 2.34 -2.53 8.71
N THR A 172 1.45 -2.51 7.72
CA THR A 172 0.57 -1.38 7.43
C THR A 172 -0.89 -1.77 7.61
N ILE A 173 -1.58 -1.06 8.51
CA ILE A 173 -3.04 -1.15 8.68
C ILE A 173 -3.69 -0.24 7.64
N ASN A 174 -4.40 -0.83 6.67
CA ASN A 174 -5.07 -0.08 5.63
C ASN A 174 -6.55 0.18 5.97
N ILE A 175 -6.84 1.37 6.49
CA ILE A 175 -8.18 1.84 6.84
C ILE A 175 -8.68 2.96 5.92
N SER A 176 -8.05 3.14 4.76
CA SER A 176 -8.20 4.34 3.94
C SER A 176 -8.84 4.10 2.56
N SER A 177 -9.13 2.84 2.19
CA SER A 177 -9.74 2.56 0.88
C SER A 177 -11.14 3.15 0.76
N PRO A 178 -11.43 3.91 -0.30
CA PRO A 178 -12.79 4.41 -0.55
C PRO A 178 -13.73 3.34 -1.12
N ASN A 179 -13.18 2.17 -1.46
CA ASN A 179 -13.87 1.13 -2.21
C ASN A 179 -14.44 -0.01 -1.33
N THR A 180 -14.32 0.13 -0.02
CA THR A 180 -14.88 -0.78 0.99
C THR A 180 -15.80 0.03 1.90
N PRO A 181 -17.11 -0.24 1.92
CA PRO A 181 -18.07 0.51 2.74
C PRO A 181 -17.69 0.51 4.22
N GLY A 182 -17.79 1.67 4.86
CA GLY A 182 -17.52 1.83 6.30
C GLY A 182 -16.05 1.79 6.71
N LEU A 183 -15.12 1.44 5.81
CA LEU A 183 -13.70 1.30 6.18
C LEU A 183 -13.09 2.63 6.65
N ARG A 184 -13.42 3.74 6.00
CA ARG A 184 -12.92 5.07 6.38
C ARG A 184 -13.49 5.58 7.71
N ASP A 185 -14.59 4.99 8.21
CA ASP A 185 -15.10 5.30 9.54
C ASP A 185 -14.13 4.89 10.67
N LEU A 186 -13.24 3.92 10.38
CA LEU A 186 -12.16 3.53 11.29
C LEU A 186 -11.10 4.62 11.49
N GLN A 187 -11.13 5.72 10.72
CA GLN A 187 -10.25 6.87 10.91
C GLN A 187 -10.81 7.87 11.95
N LYS A 188 -12.05 7.68 12.42
CA LYS A 188 -12.62 8.46 13.54
C LYS A 188 -11.92 8.06 14.84
N ARG A 189 -11.86 8.99 15.80
CA ARG A 189 -11.05 8.85 17.03
C ARG A 189 -11.30 7.54 17.78
N GLU A 190 -12.53 7.29 18.23
CA GLU A 190 -12.85 6.12 19.06
C GLU A 190 -12.59 4.80 18.29
N PRO A 191 -13.14 4.58 17.07
CA PRO A 191 -12.86 3.36 16.31
C PRO A 191 -11.36 3.17 16.02
N LEU A 192 -10.61 4.25 15.80
CA LEU A 192 -9.18 4.19 15.56
C LEU A 192 -8.43 3.74 16.81
N LEU A 193 -8.71 4.32 17.96
CA LEU A 193 -8.08 3.93 19.23
C LEU A 193 -8.37 2.47 19.58
N GLU A 194 -9.62 2.03 19.47
CA GLU A 194 -10.01 0.64 19.71
C GLU A 194 -9.27 -0.33 18.80
N LEU A 195 -9.21 -0.02 17.50
CA LEU A 195 -8.48 -0.84 16.52
C LEU A 195 -6.99 -0.88 16.85
N LEU A 196 -6.37 0.29 17.08
CA LEU A 196 -4.94 0.38 17.36
C LEU A 196 -4.57 -0.34 18.65
N ALA A 197 -5.37 -0.22 19.71
CA ALA A 197 -5.16 -0.96 20.95
C ALA A 197 -5.18 -2.49 20.72
N ALA A 198 -6.15 -2.99 19.96
CA ALA A 198 -6.28 -4.42 19.67
C ALA A 198 -5.07 -4.93 18.86
N VAL A 199 -4.68 -4.22 17.80
CA VAL A 199 -3.59 -4.64 16.90
C VAL A 199 -2.21 -4.51 17.54
N MET A 200 -1.99 -3.47 18.38
CA MET A 200 -0.76 -3.32 19.15
C MET A 200 -0.58 -4.43 20.17
N ASN A 201 -1.65 -4.82 20.85
CA ASN A 201 -1.65 -5.94 21.77
C ASN A 201 -1.34 -7.27 21.05
N GLU A 202 -2.00 -7.53 19.91
CA GLU A 202 -1.74 -8.75 19.14
C GLU A 202 -0.32 -8.77 18.55
N ARG A 203 0.19 -7.62 18.07
CA ARG A 203 1.57 -7.49 17.58
C ARG A 203 2.58 -7.89 18.67
N LYS A 204 2.41 -7.35 19.88
CA LYS A 204 3.27 -7.69 21.02
C LYS A 204 3.24 -9.17 21.36
N LYS A 205 2.05 -9.79 21.31
CA LYS A 205 1.83 -11.20 21.63
C LYS A 205 2.43 -12.13 20.57
N SER A 206 2.26 -11.79 19.30
CA SER A 206 2.55 -12.70 18.18
C SER A 206 3.96 -12.53 17.58
N CYS A 207 4.58 -11.35 17.75
CA CYS A 207 5.85 -11.04 17.09
C CYS A 207 7.06 -11.05 18.05
N GLY A 208 6.87 -11.45 19.30
CA GLY A 208 7.97 -11.59 20.28
C GLY A 208 8.62 -10.27 20.70
N ASP A 209 9.91 -10.32 21.05
CA ASP A 209 10.63 -9.20 21.66
C ASP A 209 10.98 -8.06 20.68
N HIS A 210 10.97 -8.33 19.38
CA HIS A 210 11.27 -7.36 18.33
C HIS A 210 10.13 -7.28 17.32
N PRO A 211 8.95 -6.76 17.72
CA PRO A 211 7.81 -6.67 16.83
C PRO A 211 8.09 -5.69 15.67
N PRO A 212 7.66 -6.01 14.44
CA PRO A 212 7.85 -5.12 13.31
C PRO A 212 7.14 -3.78 13.52
N PRO A 213 7.67 -2.66 13.03
CA PRO A 213 7.00 -1.38 13.05
C PRO A 213 5.58 -1.45 12.50
N LEU A 214 4.65 -0.75 13.15
CA LEU A 214 3.23 -0.70 12.79
C LEU A 214 2.88 0.68 12.25
N LEU A 215 2.42 0.71 11.01
CA LEU A 215 2.02 1.93 10.31
C LEU A 215 0.52 1.94 10.04
N VAL A 216 -0.05 3.13 9.95
CA VAL A 216 -1.45 3.33 9.51
C VAL A 216 -1.46 4.07 8.17
N LYS A 217 -2.19 3.53 7.20
CA LYS A 217 -2.39 4.18 5.90
C LYS A 217 -3.70 4.94 5.88
N LEU A 218 -3.61 6.27 5.64
CA LEU A 218 -4.71 7.21 5.73
C LEU A 218 -5.21 7.67 4.35
N ALA A 219 -6.44 8.16 4.31
CA ALA A 219 -7.03 8.76 3.12
C ALA A 219 -6.49 10.19 2.90
N PRO A 220 -6.45 10.69 1.65
CA PRO A 220 -6.10 12.07 1.39
C PRO A 220 -7.27 13.05 1.59
N ASP A 221 -8.50 12.53 1.69
CA ASP A 221 -9.74 13.31 1.73
C ASP A 221 -10.17 13.57 3.19
N LEU A 222 -9.25 14.14 3.99
CA LEU A 222 -9.46 14.48 5.39
C LEU A 222 -9.54 15.99 5.55
N ALA A 223 -10.60 16.49 6.20
CA ALA A 223 -10.69 17.88 6.60
C ALA A 223 -9.63 18.23 7.66
N GLU A 224 -9.32 19.52 7.84
CA GLU A 224 -8.23 19.94 8.73
C GLU A 224 -8.46 19.50 10.18
N ASP A 225 -9.67 19.62 10.70
CA ASP A 225 -10.06 19.17 12.02
C ASP A 225 -9.90 17.66 12.20
N GLN A 226 -10.23 16.89 11.16
CA GLN A 226 -10.00 15.44 11.15
C GLN A 226 -8.51 15.09 11.14
N GLN A 227 -7.68 15.84 10.39
CA GLN A 227 -6.24 15.64 10.38
C GLN A 227 -5.64 15.88 11.76
N GLU A 228 -6.05 16.95 12.46
CA GLU A 228 -5.62 17.24 13.82
C GLU A 228 -6.02 16.13 14.80
N GLU A 229 -7.28 15.69 14.74
CA GLU A 229 -7.78 14.64 15.63
C GLU A 229 -7.04 13.30 15.39
N ILE A 230 -6.86 12.91 14.13
CA ILE A 230 -6.13 11.70 13.76
C ILE A 230 -4.66 11.81 14.21
N ALA A 231 -3.98 12.94 13.98
CA ALA A 231 -2.60 13.13 14.40
C ALA A 231 -2.44 12.96 15.92
N LYS A 232 -3.32 13.55 16.72
CA LYS A 232 -3.35 13.37 18.19
C LYS A 232 -3.58 11.91 18.57
N THR A 233 -4.54 11.26 17.91
CA THR A 233 -4.93 9.88 18.20
C THR A 233 -3.80 8.89 17.92
N ILE A 234 -3.10 9.02 16.80
CA ILE A 234 -1.99 8.12 16.44
C ILE A 234 -0.74 8.34 17.30
N LEU A 235 -0.48 9.60 17.72
CA LEU A 235 0.58 9.89 18.70
C LEU A 235 0.25 9.30 20.07
N GLU A 236 -1.01 9.40 20.52
CA GLU A 236 -1.50 8.80 21.77
C GLU A 236 -1.38 7.27 21.74
N ALA A 237 -1.72 6.65 20.62
CA ALA A 237 -1.64 5.20 20.44
C ALA A 237 -0.20 4.68 20.36
N GLY A 238 0.79 5.53 20.05
CA GLY A 238 2.20 5.15 20.00
C GLY A 238 2.55 4.23 18.83
N ILE A 239 1.93 4.42 17.65
CA ILE A 239 2.30 3.71 16.41
C ILE A 239 3.63 4.23 15.86
N ASP A 240 4.29 3.44 15.02
CA ASP A 240 5.65 3.70 14.59
C ASP A 240 5.75 4.60 13.35
N GLY A 241 4.64 4.77 12.60
CA GLY A 241 4.62 5.62 11.41
C GLY A 241 3.27 5.67 10.71
N ILE A 242 3.19 6.47 9.65
CA ILE A 242 2.00 6.59 8.79
C ILE A 242 2.35 6.52 7.31
N ILE A 243 1.37 6.11 6.51
CA ILE A 243 1.46 6.18 5.05
C ILE A 243 0.43 7.19 4.54
N LEU A 244 0.89 8.19 3.83
CA LEU A 244 0.11 9.24 3.19
C LEU A 244 0.42 9.29 1.68
N SER A 245 -0.52 8.99 0.81
CA SER A 245 -1.91 8.71 1.10
C SER A 245 -2.44 7.51 0.31
N ASN A 246 -3.71 7.17 0.53
CA ASN A 246 -4.48 6.34 -0.40
C ASN A 246 -4.99 7.22 -1.56
N THR A 247 -5.86 6.67 -2.41
CA THR A 247 -6.49 7.37 -3.55
C THR A 247 -7.56 8.35 -3.09
N THR A 248 -7.80 9.42 -3.88
CA THR A 248 -8.79 10.46 -3.59
C THR A 248 -10.13 10.21 -4.27
N LEU A 249 -11.21 10.73 -3.69
CA LEU A 249 -12.53 10.84 -4.33
C LEU A 249 -12.70 12.13 -5.12
N ASP A 250 -11.78 13.08 -5.01
CA ASP A 250 -11.82 14.32 -5.78
C ASP A 250 -11.68 14.05 -7.28
N ARG A 251 -12.29 14.95 -8.05
CA ARG A 251 -12.27 14.93 -9.52
C ARG A 251 -11.89 16.31 -10.02
N PRO A 252 -10.58 16.55 -10.27
CA PRO A 252 -10.14 17.81 -10.88
C PRO A 252 -10.77 18.02 -12.27
N ASP A 253 -11.04 19.28 -12.62
CA ASP A 253 -11.64 19.67 -13.90
C ASP A 253 -10.76 19.31 -15.12
N SER A 254 -9.49 19.03 -14.89
CA SER A 254 -8.55 18.58 -15.93
C SER A 254 -8.81 17.16 -16.45
N LEU A 255 -9.65 16.38 -15.78
CA LEU A 255 -9.96 15.02 -16.20
C LEU A 255 -11.00 15.02 -17.34
N PRO A 256 -10.86 14.09 -18.33
CA PRO A 256 -11.91 13.87 -19.33
C PRO A 256 -13.26 13.50 -18.68
N GLY A 257 -14.37 14.06 -19.18
CA GLY A 257 -15.70 13.93 -18.55
C GLY A 257 -16.13 12.50 -18.29
N ASP A 258 -16.01 11.61 -19.27
CA ASP A 258 -16.37 10.18 -19.11
C ASP A 258 -15.50 9.47 -18.09
N PHE A 259 -14.20 9.80 -18.04
CA PHE A 259 -13.28 9.24 -17.07
C PHE A 259 -13.55 9.80 -15.67
N ALA A 260 -13.81 11.11 -15.56
CA ALA A 260 -14.15 11.74 -14.28
C ALA A 260 -15.46 11.23 -13.68
N ALA A 261 -16.40 10.76 -14.50
CA ALA A 261 -17.68 10.19 -14.07
C ALA A 261 -17.53 8.78 -13.42
N GLU A 262 -16.39 8.11 -13.62
CA GLU A 262 -16.15 6.80 -13.05
C GLU A 262 -16.05 6.86 -11.52
N LYS A 263 -16.77 5.94 -10.86
CA LYS A 263 -16.71 5.78 -9.41
C LYS A 263 -15.40 5.07 -9.00
N GLY A 264 -14.85 5.45 -7.86
CA GLY A 264 -13.65 4.84 -7.29
C GLY A 264 -12.61 5.86 -6.84
N GLY A 265 -11.47 5.40 -6.39
CA GLY A 265 -10.36 6.25 -5.97
C GLY A 265 -9.47 6.65 -7.15
N LEU A 266 -9.20 7.94 -7.29
CA LEU A 266 -8.29 8.53 -8.27
C LEU A 266 -6.86 8.54 -7.74
N SER A 267 -5.92 8.16 -8.59
CA SER A 267 -4.47 8.19 -8.35
C SER A 267 -3.71 8.70 -9.58
N GLY A 268 -2.39 8.79 -9.46
CA GLY A 268 -1.51 9.33 -10.50
C GLY A 268 -1.26 10.81 -10.34
N GLN A 269 -0.82 11.47 -11.40
CA GLN A 269 -0.41 12.88 -11.40
C GLN A 269 -1.42 13.84 -10.74
N PRO A 270 -2.75 13.71 -10.95
CA PRO A 270 -3.73 14.59 -10.30
C PRO A 270 -3.76 14.53 -8.76
N LEU A 271 -3.22 13.44 -8.17
CA LEU A 271 -3.15 13.29 -6.71
C LEU A 271 -1.90 13.95 -6.10
N ALA A 272 -0.85 14.23 -6.89
CA ALA A 272 0.46 14.66 -6.40
C ALA A 272 0.41 15.86 -5.43
N ALA A 273 -0.24 16.93 -5.84
CA ALA A 273 -0.33 18.16 -5.03
C ALA A 273 -1.05 17.90 -3.69
N LYS A 274 -2.18 17.19 -3.74
CA LYS A 274 -2.97 16.84 -2.54
C LYS A 274 -2.19 15.92 -1.60
N SER A 275 -1.50 14.92 -2.15
CA SER A 275 -0.64 14.01 -1.38
C SER A 275 0.50 14.77 -0.69
N THR A 276 1.16 15.66 -1.41
CA THR A 276 2.24 16.48 -0.83
C THR A 276 1.71 17.41 0.27
N ALA A 277 0.57 18.04 0.07
CA ALA A 277 -0.03 18.94 1.07
C ALA A 277 -0.36 18.18 2.38
N ILE A 278 -1.03 17.03 2.29
CA ILE A 278 -1.39 16.25 3.49
C ILE A 278 -0.15 15.69 4.22
N ILE A 279 0.91 15.32 3.50
CA ILE A 279 2.19 14.93 4.09
C ILE A 279 2.75 16.09 4.90
N GLY A 280 2.79 17.31 4.33
CA GLY A 280 3.27 18.51 5.02
C GLY A 280 2.46 18.82 6.28
N ASN A 281 1.13 18.74 6.21
CA ASN A 281 0.24 18.96 7.35
C ASN A 281 0.51 17.97 8.48
N PHE A 282 0.53 16.66 8.19
CA PHE A 282 0.81 15.64 9.21
C PHE A 282 2.23 15.75 9.78
N TYR A 283 3.21 16.13 8.97
CA TYR A 283 4.55 16.41 9.48
C TYR A 283 4.54 17.52 10.53
N GLN A 284 3.82 18.62 10.28
CA GLN A 284 3.66 19.72 11.24
C GLN A 284 2.86 19.29 12.48
N LEU A 285 1.70 18.65 12.29
CA LEU A 285 0.82 18.21 13.38
C LEU A 285 1.50 17.22 14.32
N THR A 286 2.39 16.39 13.81
CA THR A 286 3.18 15.43 14.61
C THR A 286 4.50 16.01 15.12
N GLY A 287 4.81 17.27 14.78
CA GLY A 287 6.07 17.90 15.13
C GLY A 287 7.29 17.21 14.52
N GLY A 288 7.15 16.57 13.38
CA GLY A 288 8.19 15.79 12.70
C GLY A 288 8.65 14.53 13.44
N LYS A 289 7.94 14.12 14.50
CA LYS A 289 8.32 12.97 15.34
C LYS A 289 7.90 11.62 14.75
N LEU A 290 6.87 11.62 13.91
CA LEU A 290 6.32 10.41 13.32
C LEU A 290 6.84 10.25 11.89
N PRO A 291 7.53 9.16 11.56
CA PRO A 291 7.95 8.86 10.20
C PRO A 291 6.78 8.74 9.24
N ILE A 292 6.96 9.26 8.01
CA ILE A 292 5.93 9.26 6.96
C ILE A 292 6.47 8.60 5.71
N ILE A 293 5.73 7.63 5.17
CA ILE A 293 5.93 7.12 3.81
C ILE A 293 4.97 7.86 2.90
N GLY A 294 5.50 8.64 1.95
CA GLY A 294 4.69 9.35 0.96
C GLY A 294 4.26 8.44 -0.19
N VAL A 295 2.99 8.52 -0.60
CA VAL A 295 2.43 7.75 -1.72
C VAL A 295 1.39 8.58 -2.45
N GLY A 296 1.47 8.59 -3.77
CA GLY A 296 0.47 9.21 -4.65
C GLY A 296 1.04 10.32 -5.52
N GLY A 297 1.04 10.07 -6.84
CA GLY A 297 1.51 11.05 -7.84
C GLY A 297 3.04 11.15 -7.97
N ILE A 298 3.76 10.13 -7.52
CA ILE A 298 5.22 10.03 -7.61
C ILE A 298 5.61 9.31 -8.90
#